data_5577edc449e9d84c9c8c33782555798b
#
_entry.id   5577edc449e9d84c9c8c33782555798b
#
_cell.length_a   1.000
_cell.length_b   1.000
_cell.length_c   1.000
_cell.angle_alpha   90.00
_cell.angle_beta   90.00
_cell.angle_gamma   90.00
#
_symmetry.space_group_name_H-M   'P 1'
#
loop_
_entity.id
_entity.type
_entity.pdbx_description
1 polymer ?
#
loop_
_entity_poly.entity_id
_entity_poly.type
_entity_poly.pdbx_seq_one_letter_code
_entity_poly.pdbx_strand_id
1 'polypeptide(L)'
;MTLKQFFIWDNSDIKDPSFKNEVMTNRAIGFALLNTSIVAAIGAFLNGLGVFKNDFLKTQILCGVVIFFALTGWLYCFLFAGRRKYIKYAMLVDILVIAAAVSCTLSFFAALFIVVPIICITRYYNLRFLIVTTGVSLFIIFGSPFVWPFFESQANLNLFGRDIPSISAWIENGSLDYWDYVRRGLLYMQLPSGLIFSSVAVYCFSTYFRGKAIVEETMQRYAAELRFSSELSVATSIQADMLPKAFPQEVSYALYASMIPAKEVGGDLYDFFLVDEKHIALIIADVSGKGIPAALFMATAKTLFKDQIALDVDLSVAASKINDRLCDGNSAGLFVTAWFGIFDLEKGILRYVNAGHNPIAARLSGEWQFLKDISGPAFGYMEGLSYKVLEETLNPGDDLFLYTDGVTEANNPQEELFGEKRLKESLSKAHPGDPKAYIQGVLDDLGAFAAGKEQFDDITMLTFSFFKRNEEAV
;
A
#
# COMPACT_ATOMS: atom_id res chain seq x y z
N MET A 1 -24.75 8.38 12.20
CA MET A 1 -24.14 8.65 10.88
C MET A 1 -24.86 9.78 10.20
N THR A 2 -24.18 10.80 9.71
CA THR A 2 -24.82 11.87 8.95
C THR A 2 -25.09 11.38 7.50
N LEU A 3 -26.15 11.93 6.84
CA LEU A 3 -26.42 11.65 5.43
C LEU A 3 -25.15 11.84 4.57
N LYS A 4 -24.35 12.87 4.88
CA LYS A 4 -23.08 13.14 4.20
C LYS A 4 -22.08 11.99 4.30
N GLN A 5 -21.97 11.32 5.45
CA GLN A 5 -21.07 10.16 5.64
C GLN A 5 -21.59 8.89 4.93
N PHE A 6 -22.88 8.76 4.73
CA PHE A 6 -23.46 7.67 3.95
C PHE A 6 -23.17 7.83 2.45
N PHE A 7 -23.23 9.07 1.94
CA PHE A 7 -23.01 9.37 0.52
C PHE A 7 -21.53 9.49 0.12
N ILE A 8 -20.63 9.89 1.02
CA ILE A 8 -19.18 10.06 0.76
C ILE A 8 -18.44 8.71 0.90
N TRP A 9 -18.92 7.62 0.65
CA TRP A 9 -18.31 6.28 0.52
C TRP A 9 -16.89 6.15 1.12
N ASP A 10 -16.53 6.92 2.14
CA ASP A 10 -15.26 6.87 2.82
C ASP A 10 -15.18 5.59 3.65
N ASN A 11 -14.26 4.70 3.26
CA ASN A 11 -13.97 3.43 3.90
C ASN A 11 -12.46 3.29 4.14
N SER A 12 -11.76 4.40 4.31
CA SER A 12 -10.31 4.44 4.57
C SER A 12 -9.92 3.70 5.86
N ASP A 13 -10.87 3.63 6.82
CA ASP A 13 -10.73 2.92 8.09
C ASP A 13 -10.86 1.40 8.00
N ILE A 14 -11.32 0.86 6.87
CA ILE A 14 -11.51 -0.58 6.66
C ILE A 14 -10.28 -1.16 5.97
N LYS A 15 -9.43 -1.85 6.75
CA LYS A 15 -8.19 -2.48 6.25
C LYS A 15 -8.43 -3.78 5.49
N ASP A 16 -9.49 -4.54 5.82
CA ASP A 16 -9.84 -5.80 5.13
C ASP A 16 -10.53 -5.52 3.80
N PRO A 17 -9.92 -5.82 2.63
CA PRO A 17 -10.50 -5.57 1.31
C PRO A 17 -11.80 -6.32 1.07
N SER A 18 -11.94 -7.54 1.61
CA SER A 18 -13.17 -8.35 1.51
C SER A 18 -14.32 -7.69 2.24
N PHE A 19 -14.08 -7.26 3.46
CA PHE A 19 -15.06 -6.55 4.27
C PHE A 19 -15.40 -5.17 3.69
N LYS A 20 -14.41 -4.47 3.14
CA LYS A 20 -14.61 -3.20 2.43
C LYS A 20 -15.56 -3.38 1.23
N ASN A 21 -15.34 -4.42 0.41
CA ASN A 21 -16.23 -4.74 -0.71
C ASN A 21 -17.66 -5.07 -0.24
N GLU A 22 -17.80 -5.84 0.85
CA GLU A 22 -19.11 -6.17 1.42
C GLU A 22 -19.87 -4.90 1.87
N VAL A 23 -19.20 -3.98 2.56
CA VAL A 23 -19.77 -2.70 3.01
C VAL A 23 -20.20 -1.82 1.83
N MET A 24 -19.36 -1.73 0.79
CA MET A 24 -19.69 -0.98 -0.43
C MET A 24 -20.91 -1.59 -1.15
N THR A 25 -20.96 -2.91 -1.24
CA THR A 25 -22.08 -3.64 -1.85
C THR A 25 -23.37 -3.42 -1.06
N ASN A 26 -23.34 -3.54 0.26
CA ASN A 26 -24.47 -3.27 1.13
C ASN A 26 -25.04 -1.86 0.93
N ARG A 27 -24.18 -0.85 0.85
CA ARG A 27 -24.58 0.55 0.64
C ARG A 27 -25.20 0.77 -0.74
N ALA A 28 -24.60 0.17 -1.79
CA ALA A 28 -25.14 0.27 -3.15
C ALA A 28 -26.55 -0.36 -3.25
N ILE A 29 -26.75 -1.52 -2.64
CA ILE A 29 -28.07 -2.18 -2.59
C ILE A 29 -29.08 -1.37 -1.76
N GLY A 30 -28.67 -0.86 -0.59
CA GLY A 30 -29.52 0.00 0.22
C GLY A 30 -29.99 1.25 -0.54
N PHE A 31 -29.12 1.83 -1.36
CA PHE A 31 -29.47 2.96 -2.21
C PHE A 31 -30.45 2.58 -3.33
N ALA A 32 -30.26 1.40 -3.94
CA ALA A 32 -31.19 0.87 -4.94
C ALA A 32 -32.59 0.63 -4.33
N LEU A 33 -32.65 0.10 -3.10
CA LEU A 33 -33.92 -0.08 -2.37
C LEU A 33 -34.60 1.25 -2.08
N LEU A 34 -33.88 2.29 -1.67
CA LEU A 34 -34.47 3.63 -1.49
C LEU A 34 -35.09 4.15 -2.79
N ASN A 35 -34.38 4.03 -3.92
CA ASN A 35 -34.91 4.41 -5.22
C ASN A 35 -36.15 3.59 -5.60
N THR A 36 -36.16 2.29 -5.31
CA THR A 36 -37.34 1.41 -5.53
C THR A 36 -38.53 1.88 -4.73
N SER A 37 -38.33 2.31 -3.48
CA SER A 37 -39.45 2.84 -2.66
C SER A 37 -40.03 4.13 -3.22
N ILE A 38 -39.18 5.02 -3.75
CA ILE A 38 -39.61 6.27 -4.39
C ILE A 38 -40.44 5.99 -5.66
N VAL A 39 -39.95 5.06 -6.51
CA VAL A 39 -40.65 4.66 -7.73
C VAL A 39 -42.02 4.03 -7.39
N ALA A 40 -42.09 3.18 -6.38
CA ALA A 40 -43.33 2.59 -5.91
C ALA A 40 -44.32 3.65 -5.35
N ALA A 41 -43.82 4.65 -4.63
CA ALA A 41 -44.63 5.76 -4.13
C ALA A 41 -45.22 6.61 -5.27
N ILE A 42 -44.40 6.90 -6.29
CA ILE A 42 -44.86 7.58 -7.52
C ILE A 42 -45.94 6.73 -8.22
N GLY A 43 -45.74 5.42 -8.34
CA GLY A 43 -46.71 4.49 -8.91
C GLY A 43 -48.03 4.49 -8.16
N ALA A 44 -48.00 4.45 -6.84
CA ALA A 44 -49.18 4.55 -5.98
C ALA A 44 -49.94 5.88 -6.18
N PHE A 45 -49.19 6.98 -6.25
CA PHE A 45 -49.75 8.31 -6.48
C PHE A 45 -50.42 8.41 -7.86
N LEU A 46 -49.80 7.96 -8.92
CA LEU A 46 -50.33 7.96 -10.28
C LEU A 46 -51.58 7.04 -10.40
N ASN A 47 -51.58 5.90 -9.69
CA ASN A 47 -52.76 5.05 -9.61
C ASN A 47 -53.90 5.75 -8.89
N GLY A 48 -53.59 6.53 -7.83
CA GLY A 48 -54.60 7.38 -7.13
C GLY A 48 -55.21 8.45 -8.01
N LEU A 49 -54.48 8.94 -9.01
CA LEU A 49 -54.96 9.88 -10.02
C LEU A 49 -55.71 9.21 -11.19
N GLY A 50 -55.91 7.88 -11.16
CA GLY A 50 -56.56 7.14 -12.21
C GLY A 50 -55.79 7.00 -13.53
N VAL A 51 -54.49 7.24 -13.49
CA VAL A 51 -53.60 7.10 -14.67
C VAL A 51 -53.54 5.65 -15.13
N PHE A 52 -53.57 4.69 -14.17
CA PHE A 52 -53.58 3.26 -14.47
C PHE A 52 -55.02 2.70 -14.40
N LYS A 53 -55.39 1.91 -15.39
CA LYS A 53 -56.70 1.19 -15.42
C LYS A 53 -56.67 -0.13 -14.64
N ASN A 54 -55.97 -0.16 -13.49
CA ASN A 54 -55.82 -1.35 -12.66
C ASN A 54 -56.77 -1.27 -11.44
N ASP A 55 -57.02 -2.42 -10.80
CA ASP A 55 -57.72 -2.44 -9.51
C ASP A 55 -56.98 -1.56 -8.51
N PHE A 56 -57.69 -0.47 -8.12
CA PHE A 56 -57.13 0.56 -7.24
C PHE A 56 -56.59 -0.04 -5.95
N LEU A 57 -57.37 -0.87 -5.27
CA LEU A 57 -57.02 -1.42 -3.96
C LEU A 57 -55.82 -2.38 -4.05
N LYS A 58 -55.80 -3.28 -5.03
CA LYS A 58 -54.72 -4.25 -5.21
C LYS A 58 -53.40 -3.57 -5.55
N THR A 59 -53.42 -2.56 -6.43
CA THR A 59 -52.25 -1.78 -6.78
C THR A 59 -51.72 -0.99 -5.59
N GLN A 60 -52.57 -0.41 -4.75
CA GLN A 60 -52.15 0.30 -3.54
C GLN A 60 -51.52 -0.65 -2.52
N ILE A 61 -52.10 -1.84 -2.31
CA ILE A 61 -51.51 -2.87 -1.43
C ILE A 61 -50.13 -3.30 -1.94
N LEU A 62 -50.00 -3.57 -3.23
CA LEU A 62 -48.69 -3.92 -3.83
C LEU A 62 -47.64 -2.83 -3.60
N CYS A 63 -48.00 -1.58 -3.95
CA CYS A 63 -47.08 -0.45 -3.74
C CYS A 63 -46.71 -0.31 -2.25
N GLY A 64 -47.67 -0.49 -1.34
CA GLY A 64 -47.45 -0.46 0.09
C GLY A 64 -46.45 -1.53 0.56
N VAL A 65 -46.60 -2.77 0.08
CA VAL A 65 -45.67 -3.87 0.37
C VAL A 65 -44.26 -3.55 -0.15
N VAL A 66 -44.16 -3.10 -1.41
CA VAL A 66 -42.86 -2.73 -2.00
C VAL A 66 -42.18 -1.60 -1.23
N ILE A 67 -42.93 -0.55 -0.89
CA ILE A 67 -42.43 0.59 -0.12
C ILE A 67 -41.93 0.13 1.26
N PHE A 68 -42.73 -0.69 1.97
CA PHE A 68 -42.39 -1.17 3.31
C PHE A 68 -41.08 -1.95 3.31
N PHE A 69 -40.95 -2.99 2.48
CA PHE A 69 -39.74 -3.81 2.43
C PHE A 69 -38.52 -3.07 1.84
N ALA A 70 -38.73 -2.18 0.88
CA ALA A 70 -37.63 -1.38 0.35
C ALA A 70 -37.11 -0.36 1.36
N LEU A 71 -37.98 0.27 2.16
CA LEU A 71 -37.58 1.19 3.22
C LEU A 71 -36.92 0.47 4.40
N THR A 72 -37.40 -0.73 4.79
CA THR A 72 -36.76 -1.50 5.86
C THR A 72 -35.35 -1.91 5.48
N GLY A 73 -35.12 -2.42 4.29
CA GLY A 73 -33.78 -2.78 3.81
C GLY A 73 -32.83 -1.58 3.72
N TRP A 74 -33.33 -0.43 3.23
CA TRP A 74 -32.58 0.83 3.23
C TRP A 74 -32.26 1.30 4.66
N LEU A 75 -33.23 1.25 5.57
CA LEU A 75 -33.08 1.69 6.96
C LEU A 75 -32.04 0.84 7.69
N TYR A 76 -32.04 -0.49 7.53
CA TYR A 76 -31.00 -1.36 8.08
C TYR A 76 -29.61 -0.96 7.56
N CYS A 77 -29.49 -0.72 6.26
CA CYS A 77 -28.21 -0.29 5.69
C CYS A 77 -27.77 1.08 6.23
N PHE A 78 -28.71 2.04 6.37
CA PHE A 78 -28.44 3.37 6.88
C PHE A 78 -28.01 3.37 8.35
N LEU A 79 -28.77 2.68 9.24
CA LEU A 79 -28.51 2.65 10.68
C LEU A 79 -27.16 2.04 11.02
N PHE A 80 -26.76 1.01 10.29
CA PHE A 80 -25.49 0.30 10.54
C PHE A 80 -24.38 0.65 9.55
N ALA A 81 -24.58 1.66 8.71
CA ALA A 81 -23.62 2.07 7.68
C ALA A 81 -23.15 0.94 6.74
N GLY A 82 -23.95 -0.10 6.58
CA GLY A 82 -23.59 -1.29 5.78
C GLY A 82 -22.57 -2.22 6.43
N ARG A 83 -22.12 -1.94 7.67
CA ARG A 83 -20.95 -2.60 8.30
C ARG A 83 -21.28 -3.90 9.07
N ARG A 84 -22.53 -4.27 9.25
CA ARG A 84 -22.90 -5.52 9.95
C ARG A 84 -23.02 -6.68 8.98
N LYS A 85 -22.35 -7.79 9.25
CA LYS A 85 -22.29 -8.97 8.37
C LYS A 85 -23.66 -9.59 8.04
N TYR A 86 -24.68 -9.41 8.86
CA TYR A 86 -26.02 -9.94 8.61
C TYR A 86 -26.93 -9.04 7.76
N ILE A 87 -26.55 -7.77 7.50
CA ILE A 87 -27.34 -6.83 6.71
C ILE A 87 -27.65 -7.38 5.31
N LYS A 88 -26.68 -8.03 4.68
CA LYS A 88 -26.85 -8.66 3.36
C LYS A 88 -27.99 -9.68 3.32
N TYR A 89 -28.18 -10.44 4.41
CA TYR A 89 -29.25 -11.43 4.48
C TYR A 89 -30.63 -10.77 4.65
N ALA A 90 -30.71 -9.74 5.49
CA ALA A 90 -31.94 -8.97 5.67
C ALA A 90 -32.38 -8.28 4.35
N MET A 91 -31.46 -7.57 3.70
CA MET A 91 -31.76 -6.92 2.40
C MET A 91 -32.11 -7.93 1.31
N LEU A 92 -31.53 -9.15 1.32
CA LEU A 92 -31.93 -10.18 0.38
C LEU A 92 -33.36 -10.63 0.60
N VAL A 93 -33.77 -10.86 1.85
CA VAL A 93 -35.16 -11.21 2.16
C VAL A 93 -36.11 -10.14 1.64
N ASP A 94 -35.79 -8.86 1.91
CA ASP A 94 -36.60 -7.73 1.41
C ASP A 94 -36.72 -7.74 -0.13
N ILE A 95 -35.57 -7.93 -0.84
CA ILE A 95 -35.57 -7.98 -2.31
C ILE A 95 -36.39 -9.19 -2.83
N LEU A 96 -36.26 -10.37 -2.19
CA LEU A 96 -37.01 -11.56 -2.59
C LEU A 96 -38.52 -11.40 -2.37
N VAL A 97 -38.92 -10.78 -1.25
CA VAL A 97 -40.35 -10.48 -0.97
C VAL A 97 -40.88 -9.49 -1.99
N ILE A 98 -40.12 -8.43 -2.31
CA ILE A 98 -40.49 -7.47 -3.36
C ILE A 98 -40.61 -8.19 -4.70
N ALA A 99 -39.66 -9.03 -5.08
CA ALA A 99 -39.70 -9.78 -6.33
C ALA A 99 -40.89 -10.73 -6.40
N ALA A 100 -41.19 -11.43 -5.30
CA ALA A 100 -42.38 -12.30 -5.21
C ALA A 100 -43.68 -11.53 -5.35
N ALA A 101 -43.86 -10.42 -4.60
CA ALA A 101 -45.01 -9.58 -4.66
C ALA A 101 -45.28 -9.04 -6.08
N VAL A 102 -44.21 -8.53 -6.74
CA VAL A 102 -44.28 -8.03 -8.12
C VAL A 102 -44.61 -9.17 -9.09
N SER A 103 -44.02 -10.37 -8.91
CA SER A 103 -44.28 -11.52 -9.80
C SER A 103 -45.68 -12.05 -9.70
N CYS A 104 -46.28 -12.03 -8.52
CA CYS A 104 -47.67 -12.49 -8.32
C CYS A 104 -48.72 -11.53 -8.91
N THR A 105 -48.36 -10.24 -9.11
CA THR A 105 -49.30 -9.20 -9.49
C THR A 105 -49.11 -8.68 -10.91
N LEU A 106 -47.92 -8.61 -11.44
CA LEU A 106 -47.59 -7.99 -12.73
C LEU A 106 -47.23 -8.99 -13.85
N SER A 107 -47.37 -10.28 -13.60
CA SER A 107 -47.12 -11.41 -14.55
C SER A 107 -45.84 -11.32 -15.41
N PHE A 108 -45.91 -11.23 -16.75
CA PHE A 108 -44.79 -11.42 -17.65
C PHE A 108 -43.58 -10.51 -17.40
N PHE A 109 -43.79 -9.22 -17.14
CA PHE A 109 -42.70 -8.27 -16.88
C PHE A 109 -42.02 -8.48 -15.50
N ALA A 110 -42.69 -9.14 -14.59
CA ALA A 110 -42.17 -9.42 -13.26
C ALA A 110 -41.01 -10.40 -13.28
N ALA A 111 -40.89 -11.27 -14.28
CA ALA A 111 -39.77 -12.17 -14.43
C ALA A 111 -38.42 -11.43 -14.52
N LEU A 112 -38.41 -10.19 -15.07
CA LEU A 112 -37.23 -9.34 -15.11
C LEU A 112 -36.79 -8.88 -13.69
N PHE A 113 -37.74 -8.64 -12.78
CA PHE A 113 -37.40 -8.23 -11.41
C PHE A 113 -36.82 -9.34 -10.57
N ILE A 114 -37.08 -10.62 -10.91
CA ILE A 114 -36.54 -11.79 -10.20
C ILE A 114 -35.04 -11.98 -10.50
N VAL A 115 -34.54 -11.39 -11.58
CA VAL A 115 -33.10 -11.39 -11.90
C VAL A 115 -32.30 -10.48 -10.96
N VAL A 116 -32.90 -9.40 -10.44
CA VAL A 116 -32.22 -8.42 -9.59
C VAL A 116 -31.60 -9.02 -8.34
N PRO A 117 -32.26 -9.91 -7.56
CA PRO A 117 -31.65 -10.57 -6.41
C PRO A 117 -30.36 -11.32 -6.76
N ILE A 118 -30.34 -12.02 -7.89
CA ILE A 118 -29.16 -12.81 -8.31
C ILE A 118 -28.00 -11.88 -8.65
N ILE A 119 -28.25 -10.81 -9.40
CA ILE A 119 -27.21 -9.81 -9.75
C ILE A 119 -26.65 -9.17 -8.49
N CYS A 120 -27.48 -8.82 -7.52
CA CYS A 120 -27.05 -8.22 -6.25
C CYS A 120 -26.12 -9.14 -5.47
N ILE A 121 -26.42 -10.45 -5.47
CA ILE A 121 -25.70 -11.44 -4.66
C ILE A 121 -24.34 -11.82 -5.27
N THR A 122 -24.18 -11.76 -6.60
CA THR A 122 -22.88 -12.04 -7.23
C THR A 122 -21.76 -11.16 -6.67
N ARG A 123 -22.10 -9.95 -6.20
CA ARG A 123 -21.13 -9.03 -5.62
C ARG A 123 -20.61 -9.43 -4.23
N TYR A 124 -21.30 -10.35 -3.52
CA TYR A 124 -20.84 -10.81 -2.20
C TYR A 124 -19.84 -11.98 -2.24
N TYR A 125 -19.55 -12.53 -3.41
CA TYR A 125 -18.64 -13.67 -3.59
C TYR A 125 -18.94 -14.86 -2.67
N ASN A 126 -20.23 -15.12 -2.41
CA ASN A 126 -20.69 -16.25 -1.58
C ASN A 126 -21.52 -17.24 -2.41
N LEU A 127 -20.90 -18.38 -2.76
CA LEU A 127 -21.49 -19.39 -3.63
C LEU A 127 -22.77 -20.01 -3.05
N ARG A 128 -22.79 -20.31 -1.75
CA ARG A 128 -23.99 -20.88 -1.11
C ARG A 128 -25.18 -19.94 -1.18
N PHE A 129 -24.90 -18.68 -0.96
CA PHE A 129 -25.88 -17.62 -1.01
C PHE A 129 -26.42 -17.42 -2.43
N LEU A 130 -25.56 -17.47 -3.44
CA LEU A 130 -25.95 -17.40 -4.86
C LEU A 130 -26.84 -18.60 -5.26
N ILE A 131 -26.48 -19.84 -4.86
CA ILE A 131 -27.27 -21.06 -5.17
C ILE A 131 -28.65 -20.97 -4.53
N VAL A 132 -28.75 -20.63 -3.24
CA VAL A 132 -30.02 -20.53 -2.52
C VAL A 132 -30.93 -19.49 -3.20
N THR A 133 -30.40 -18.31 -3.50
CA THR A 133 -31.20 -17.25 -4.12
C THR A 133 -31.66 -17.62 -5.52
N THR A 134 -30.80 -18.28 -6.31
CA THR A 134 -31.17 -18.78 -7.64
C THR A 134 -32.30 -19.81 -7.53
N GLY A 135 -32.23 -20.73 -6.58
CA GLY A 135 -33.27 -21.73 -6.33
C GLY A 135 -34.60 -21.10 -5.91
N VAL A 136 -34.57 -20.14 -4.97
CA VAL A 136 -35.80 -19.43 -4.52
C VAL A 136 -36.39 -18.62 -5.68
N SER A 137 -35.57 -17.95 -6.49
CA SER A 137 -36.03 -17.19 -7.66
C SER A 137 -36.70 -18.10 -8.70
N LEU A 138 -36.14 -19.28 -8.97
CA LEU A 138 -36.77 -20.28 -9.85
C LEU A 138 -38.12 -20.75 -9.29
N PHE A 139 -38.18 -21.03 -7.98
CA PHE A 139 -39.45 -21.43 -7.34
C PHE A 139 -40.52 -20.35 -7.50
N ILE A 140 -40.16 -19.07 -7.36
CA ILE A 140 -41.09 -17.94 -7.56
C ILE A 140 -41.54 -17.88 -9.04
N ILE A 141 -40.62 -18.03 -10.02
CA ILE A 141 -40.97 -18.02 -11.45
C ILE A 141 -41.99 -19.11 -11.78
N PHE A 142 -41.66 -20.37 -11.43
CA PHE A 142 -42.54 -21.50 -11.82
C PHE A 142 -43.80 -21.65 -10.92
N GLY A 143 -43.77 -21.07 -9.70
CA GLY A 143 -44.90 -21.08 -8.79
C GLY A 143 -45.93 -19.97 -9.06
N SER A 144 -45.52 -18.83 -9.65
CA SER A 144 -46.42 -17.68 -9.86
C SER A 144 -47.66 -17.98 -10.73
N PRO A 145 -47.62 -18.82 -11.79
CA PRO A 145 -48.84 -19.13 -12.58
C PRO A 145 -49.94 -19.79 -11.79
N PHE A 146 -49.62 -20.54 -10.72
CA PHE A 146 -50.63 -21.19 -9.87
C PHE A 146 -51.36 -20.19 -8.97
N VAL A 147 -50.77 -19.02 -8.73
CA VAL A 147 -51.29 -17.98 -7.84
C VAL A 147 -52.03 -16.88 -8.63
N TRP A 148 -51.70 -16.68 -9.91
CA TRP A 148 -52.30 -15.61 -10.74
C TRP A 148 -53.85 -15.57 -10.78
N PRO A 149 -54.54 -16.71 -10.89
CA PRO A 149 -56.01 -16.67 -10.91
C PRO A 149 -56.61 -16.05 -9.65
N PHE A 150 -55.96 -16.20 -8.50
CA PHE A 150 -56.42 -15.65 -7.22
C PHE A 150 -56.26 -14.13 -7.12
N PHE A 151 -55.30 -13.56 -7.88
CA PHE A 151 -55.01 -12.12 -7.89
C PHE A 151 -55.65 -11.39 -9.07
N GLU A 152 -56.46 -12.06 -9.91
CA GLU A 152 -57.14 -11.50 -11.10
C GLU A 152 -56.20 -10.58 -11.91
N SER A 153 -55.01 -11.07 -12.23
CA SER A 153 -53.97 -10.29 -12.89
C SER A 153 -54.34 -10.00 -14.34
N GLN A 154 -55.13 -8.94 -14.56
CA GLN A 154 -55.54 -8.47 -15.90
C GLN A 154 -54.43 -7.66 -16.60
N ALA A 155 -53.38 -7.25 -15.88
CA ALA A 155 -52.41 -6.28 -16.33
C ALA A 155 -51.68 -6.64 -17.65
N ASN A 156 -51.69 -7.90 -18.05
CA ASN A 156 -50.95 -8.35 -19.26
C ASN A 156 -51.79 -8.35 -20.52
N LEU A 157 -53.07 -8.32 -20.39
CA LEU A 157 -53.94 -8.50 -21.53
C LEU A 157 -54.35 -7.16 -22.14
N ASN A 158 -54.29 -6.07 -21.34
CA ASN A 158 -54.61 -4.70 -21.78
C ASN A 158 -53.46 -4.00 -22.53
N LEU A 159 -52.23 -4.54 -22.51
CA LEU A 159 -51.08 -3.98 -23.27
C LEU A 159 -51.30 -4.00 -24.79
N PHE A 160 -52.23 -4.85 -25.29
CA PHE A 160 -52.56 -4.95 -26.71
C PHE A 160 -53.95 -4.39 -27.07
N GLY A 161 -54.56 -3.60 -26.18
CA GLY A 161 -55.76 -2.84 -26.50
C GLY A 161 -57.05 -3.66 -26.70
N ARG A 162 -57.12 -4.89 -26.18
CA ARG A 162 -58.35 -5.69 -26.18
C ARG A 162 -58.95 -5.76 -24.78
N ASP A 163 -60.23 -5.44 -24.65
CA ASP A 163 -60.99 -5.71 -23.43
C ASP A 163 -61.20 -7.23 -23.32
N ILE A 164 -60.32 -7.90 -22.57
CA ILE A 164 -60.42 -9.33 -22.30
C ILE A 164 -61.07 -9.49 -20.93
N PRO A 165 -62.13 -10.34 -20.79
CA PRO A 165 -62.77 -10.63 -19.51
C PRO A 165 -61.75 -11.13 -18.48
N SER A 166 -62.02 -10.92 -17.19
CA SER A 166 -61.16 -11.43 -16.13
C SER A 166 -60.98 -12.96 -16.27
N ILE A 167 -59.82 -13.45 -15.94
CA ILE A 167 -59.49 -14.89 -16.02
C ILE A 167 -60.44 -15.69 -15.12
N SER A 168 -60.83 -15.14 -13.96
CA SER A 168 -61.87 -15.70 -13.09
C SER A 168 -63.20 -15.84 -13.80
N ALA A 169 -63.62 -14.82 -14.55
CA ALA A 169 -64.86 -14.88 -15.33
C ALA A 169 -64.82 -15.94 -16.45
N TRP A 170 -63.66 -16.19 -17.06
CA TRP A 170 -63.52 -17.25 -18.04
C TRP A 170 -63.56 -18.64 -17.42
N ILE A 171 -62.99 -18.84 -16.22
CA ILE A 171 -63.05 -20.10 -15.47
C ILE A 171 -64.47 -20.35 -14.96
N GLU A 172 -65.15 -19.33 -14.38
CA GLU A 172 -66.51 -19.41 -13.87
C GLU A 172 -67.54 -19.70 -14.96
N ASN A 173 -67.36 -19.16 -16.17
CA ASN A 173 -68.21 -19.40 -17.33
C ASN A 173 -67.92 -20.73 -18.07
N GLY A 174 -66.98 -21.57 -17.53
CA GLY A 174 -66.59 -22.86 -18.12
C GLY A 174 -65.89 -22.77 -19.48
N SER A 175 -65.47 -21.55 -19.86
CA SER A 175 -64.81 -21.29 -21.15
C SER A 175 -63.27 -21.57 -21.12
N LEU A 176 -62.69 -21.72 -19.92
CA LEU A 176 -61.30 -22.04 -19.70
C LEU A 176 -61.17 -22.91 -18.43
N ASP A 177 -60.56 -24.13 -18.62
CA ASP A 177 -60.22 -24.93 -17.44
C ASP A 177 -58.98 -24.37 -16.74
N TYR A 178 -59.00 -24.41 -15.39
CA TYR A 178 -57.91 -23.91 -14.54
C TYR A 178 -56.55 -24.52 -14.97
N TRP A 179 -56.53 -25.84 -15.18
CA TRP A 179 -55.28 -26.52 -15.54
C TRP A 179 -54.81 -26.18 -16.97
N ASP A 180 -55.73 -25.91 -17.91
CA ASP A 180 -55.37 -25.46 -19.26
C ASP A 180 -54.81 -24.03 -19.19
N TYR A 181 -55.34 -23.17 -18.32
CA TYR A 181 -54.78 -21.84 -18.04
C TYR A 181 -53.35 -21.92 -17.45
N VAL A 182 -53.16 -22.74 -16.41
CA VAL A 182 -51.83 -22.93 -15.78
C VAL A 182 -50.85 -23.51 -16.82
N ARG A 183 -51.28 -24.48 -17.61
CA ARG A 183 -50.45 -25.07 -18.67
C ARG A 183 -50.02 -24.06 -19.73
N ARG A 184 -50.93 -23.21 -20.19
CA ARG A 184 -50.65 -22.14 -21.15
C ARG A 184 -49.71 -21.08 -20.53
N GLY A 185 -49.98 -20.69 -19.29
CA GLY A 185 -49.09 -19.80 -18.53
C GLY A 185 -47.67 -20.30 -18.42
N LEU A 186 -47.52 -21.58 -18.11
CA LEU A 186 -46.18 -22.21 -18.06
C LEU A 186 -45.51 -22.23 -19.42
N LEU A 187 -46.21 -22.65 -20.48
CA LEU A 187 -45.64 -22.81 -21.83
C LEU A 187 -45.31 -21.46 -22.49
N TYR A 188 -46.22 -20.52 -22.48
CA TYR A 188 -46.11 -19.28 -23.27
C TYR A 188 -45.45 -18.14 -22.51
N MET A 189 -45.51 -18.11 -21.16
CA MET A 189 -44.97 -17.04 -20.37
C MET A 189 -43.76 -17.45 -19.54
N GLN A 190 -43.79 -18.61 -18.90
CA GLN A 190 -42.73 -19.01 -17.99
C GLN A 190 -41.55 -19.73 -18.64
N LEU A 191 -41.75 -20.49 -19.71
CA LEU A 191 -40.66 -21.09 -20.43
C LEU A 191 -39.70 -20.05 -21.04
N PRO A 192 -40.18 -19.03 -21.79
CA PRO A 192 -39.32 -17.97 -22.26
C PRO A 192 -38.62 -17.18 -21.12
N SER A 193 -39.35 -16.87 -20.04
CA SER A 193 -38.81 -16.21 -18.87
C SER A 193 -37.75 -17.05 -18.17
N GLY A 194 -37.95 -18.38 -18.08
CA GLY A 194 -36.99 -19.31 -17.51
C GLY A 194 -35.72 -19.43 -18.33
N LEU A 195 -35.80 -19.34 -19.66
CA LEU A 195 -34.63 -19.30 -20.53
C LEU A 195 -33.81 -18.04 -20.35
N ILE A 196 -34.47 -16.87 -20.29
CA ILE A 196 -33.79 -15.59 -20.00
C ILE A 196 -33.14 -15.64 -18.61
N PHE A 197 -33.88 -16.11 -17.61
CA PHE A 197 -33.37 -16.25 -16.25
C PHE A 197 -32.15 -17.19 -16.19
N SER A 198 -32.23 -18.35 -16.87
CA SER A 198 -31.12 -19.30 -16.92
C SER A 198 -29.87 -18.69 -17.56
N SER A 199 -30.02 -17.90 -18.62
CA SER A 199 -28.91 -17.21 -19.27
C SER A 199 -28.26 -16.19 -18.35
N VAL A 200 -29.07 -15.41 -17.61
CA VAL A 200 -28.58 -14.46 -16.62
C VAL A 200 -27.93 -15.18 -15.45
N ALA A 201 -28.49 -16.28 -14.97
CA ALA A 201 -27.91 -17.07 -13.89
C ALA A 201 -26.53 -17.60 -14.30
N VAL A 202 -26.39 -18.17 -15.50
CA VAL A 202 -25.08 -18.62 -16.04
C VAL A 202 -24.08 -17.47 -16.12
N TYR A 203 -24.51 -16.29 -16.59
CA TYR A 203 -23.66 -15.11 -16.60
C TYR A 203 -23.24 -14.69 -15.19
N CYS A 204 -24.17 -14.68 -14.23
CA CYS A 204 -23.89 -14.35 -12.83
C CYS A 204 -22.93 -15.35 -12.17
N PHE A 205 -23.10 -16.65 -12.41
CA PHE A 205 -22.15 -17.67 -11.94
C PHE A 205 -20.76 -17.47 -12.56
N SER A 206 -20.70 -17.21 -13.88
CA SER A 206 -19.43 -16.94 -14.57
C SER A 206 -18.72 -15.72 -13.98
N THR A 207 -19.45 -14.61 -13.77
CA THR A 207 -18.88 -13.39 -13.16
C THR A 207 -18.47 -13.60 -11.70
N TYR A 208 -19.23 -14.41 -10.95
CA TYR A 208 -18.86 -14.83 -9.61
C TYR A 208 -17.50 -15.53 -9.57
N PHE A 209 -17.31 -16.58 -10.39
CA PHE A 209 -16.06 -17.35 -10.40
C PHE A 209 -14.87 -16.52 -10.88
N ARG A 210 -15.06 -15.67 -11.91
CA ARG A 210 -14.00 -14.76 -12.37
C ARG A 210 -13.63 -13.75 -11.31
N GLY A 211 -14.63 -13.13 -10.67
CA GLY A 211 -14.39 -12.15 -9.62
C GLY A 211 -13.71 -12.75 -8.38
N LYS A 212 -14.11 -13.98 -8.00
CA LYS A 212 -13.46 -14.72 -6.91
C LYS A 212 -11.99 -14.97 -7.20
N ALA A 213 -11.65 -15.44 -8.41
CA ALA A 213 -10.26 -15.69 -8.80
C ALA A 213 -9.40 -14.42 -8.73
N ILE A 214 -9.93 -13.29 -9.23
CA ILE A 214 -9.23 -11.98 -9.15
C ILE A 214 -8.99 -11.56 -7.71
N VAL A 215 -10.00 -11.72 -6.84
CA VAL A 215 -9.86 -11.36 -5.41
C VAL A 215 -8.83 -12.25 -4.73
N GLU A 216 -8.85 -13.57 -4.96
CA GLU A 216 -7.87 -14.50 -4.40
C GLU A 216 -6.44 -14.17 -4.85
N GLU A 217 -6.24 -13.90 -6.14
CA GLU A 217 -4.93 -13.49 -6.67
C GLU A 217 -4.44 -12.16 -6.05
N THR A 218 -5.33 -11.17 -5.96
CA THR A 218 -5.00 -9.88 -5.35
C THR A 218 -4.63 -10.02 -3.88
N MET A 219 -5.35 -10.87 -3.14
CA MET A 219 -5.07 -11.15 -1.73
C MET A 219 -3.74 -11.88 -1.54
N GLN A 220 -3.41 -12.82 -2.43
CA GLN A 220 -2.12 -13.51 -2.39
C GLN A 220 -0.96 -12.54 -2.66
N ARG A 221 -1.10 -11.65 -3.65
CA ARG A 221 -0.10 -10.61 -3.93
C ARG A 221 0.08 -9.67 -2.74
N TYR A 222 -1.00 -9.19 -2.16
CA TYR A 222 -0.95 -8.31 -0.99
C TYR A 222 -0.32 -9.01 0.24
N ALA A 223 -0.64 -10.27 0.48
CA ALA A 223 -0.04 -11.05 1.56
C ALA A 223 1.47 -11.27 1.34
N ALA A 224 1.90 -11.50 0.10
CA ALA A 224 3.31 -11.62 -0.25
C ALA A 224 4.07 -10.30 -0.04
N GLU A 225 3.48 -9.18 -0.45
CA GLU A 225 4.03 -7.83 -0.24
C GLU A 225 4.20 -7.50 1.24
N LEU A 226 3.19 -7.81 2.06
CA LEU A 226 3.28 -7.61 3.52
C LEU A 226 4.37 -8.48 4.17
N ARG A 227 4.55 -9.72 3.73
CA ARG A 227 5.62 -10.58 4.22
C ARG A 227 6.99 -10.02 3.83
N PHE A 228 7.15 -9.65 2.58
CA PHE A 228 8.40 -9.07 2.08
C PHE A 228 8.77 -7.77 2.82
N SER A 229 7.80 -6.88 3.03
CA SER A 229 8.01 -5.65 3.82
C SER A 229 8.40 -5.95 5.28
N SER A 230 7.81 -7.00 5.89
CA SER A 230 8.19 -7.42 7.23
C SER A 230 9.61 -7.99 7.30
N GLU A 231 10.02 -8.79 6.32
CA GLU A 231 11.39 -9.33 6.25
C GLU A 231 12.42 -8.21 6.03
N LEU A 232 12.11 -7.23 5.18
CA LEU A 232 12.95 -6.05 4.99
C LEU A 232 13.09 -5.21 6.26
N SER A 233 12.03 -5.03 7.03
CA SER A 233 12.10 -4.33 8.32
C SER A 233 13.05 -5.00 9.30
N VAL A 234 13.09 -6.34 9.33
CA VAL A 234 14.06 -7.09 10.12
C VAL A 234 15.48 -6.87 9.61
N ALA A 235 15.70 -6.92 8.29
CA ALA A 235 17.01 -6.66 7.68
C ALA A 235 17.52 -5.25 8.01
N THR A 236 16.65 -4.23 7.95
CA THR A 236 16.95 -2.84 8.36
C THR A 236 17.45 -2.78 9.82
N SER A 237 16.75 -3.48 10.72
CA SER A 237 17.16 -3.51 12.13
C SER A 237 18.53 -4.18 12.32
N ILE A 238 18.76 -5.30 11.63
CA ILE A 238 20.06 -6.00 11.68
C ILE A 238 21.17 -5.09 11.15
N GLN A 239 20.96 -4.41 10.02
CA GLN A 239 21.93 -3.49 9.44
C GLN A 239 22.25 -2.32 10.38
N ALA A 240 21.22 -1.72 10.98
CA ALA A 240 21.39 -0.65 11.97
C ALA A 240 22.15 -1.12 13.22
N ASP A 241 22.02 -2.41 13.61
CA ASP A 241 22.76 -3.01 14.71
C ASP A 241 24.23 -3.30 14.38
N MET A 242 24.58 -3.39 13.11
CA MET A 242 25.97 -3.53 12.67
C MET A 242 26.78 -2.25 12.83
N LEU A 243 26.14 -1.07 12.78
CA LEU A 243 26.81 0.21 12.90
C LEU A 243 27.04 0.60 14.37
N PRO A 244 28.12 1.31 14.69
CA PRO A 244 28.38 1.82 16.04
C PRO A 244 27.26 2.74 16.52
N LYS A 245 26.76 2.50 17.73
CA LYS A 245 25.66 3.29 18.35
C LYS A 245 26.15 4.15 19.52
N ALA A 246 27.31 3.82 20.09
CA ALA A 246 27.90 4.56 21.18
C ALA A 246 29.00 5.47 20.62
N PHE A 247 28.85 6.76 20.82
CA PHE A 247 29.78 7.75 20.31
C PHE A 247 30.64 8.29 21.47
N PRO A 248 31.97 8.05 21.45
CA PRO A 248 32.86 8.49 22.51
C PRO A 248 32.93 10.02 22.57
N GLN A 249 32.94 10.49 23.80
CA GLN A 249 33.15 11.91 24.18
C GLN A 249 34.30 11.92 25.19
N GLU A 250 35.50 11.85 24.67
CA GLU A 250 36.72 11.78 25.48
C GLU A 250 37.33 13.18 25.70
N VAL A 251 38.27 13.29 26.61
CA VAL A 251 38.95 14.56 26.85
C VAL A 251 39.78 15.02 25.65
N SER A 252 40.29 14.05 24.87
CA SER A 252 41.15 14.28 23.71
C SER A 252 40.41 14.36 22.39
N TYR A 253 39.25 13.72 22.25
CA TYR A 253 38.46 13.72 21.01
C TYR A 253 36.97 13.45 21.26
N ALA A 254 36.18 13.81 20.29
CA ALA A 254 34.75 13.43 20.23
C ALA A 254 34.36 12.95 18.82
N LEU A 255 33.40 12.05 18.79
CA LEU A 255 32.86 11.48 17.56
C LEU A 255 31.33 11.53 17.55
N TYR A 256 30.78 11.71 16.37
CA TYR A 256 29.36 11.46 16.11
C TYR A 256 29.16 11.01 14.67
N ALA A 257 28.16 10.17 14.43
CA ALA A 257 27.81 9.73 13.08
C ALA A 257 26.30 9.58 12.92
N SER A 258 25.84 9.66 11.68
CA SER A 258 24.43 9.44 11.30
C SER A 258 24.39 8.79 9.93
N MET A 259 23.50 7.84 9.76
CA MET A 259 23.17 7.21 8.48
C MET A 259 21.64 7.20 8.32
N ILE A 260 21.17 7.70 7.20
CA ILE A 260 19.75 7.72 6.81
C ILE A 260 19.66 7.02 5.46
N PRO A 261 19.20 5.77 5.41
CA PRO A 261 19.08 5.04 4.15
C PRO A 261 17.97 5.61 3.29
N ALA A 262 18.18 5.61 1.95
CA ALA A 262 17.17 6.02 0.98
C ALA A 262 16.08 4.97 0.75
N LYS A 263 16.39 3.71 1.04
CA LYS A 263 15.47 2.57 1.02
C LYS A 263 15.42 1.90 2.38
N GLU A 264 14.76 0.76 2.46
CA GLU A 264 14.67 0.00 3.72
C GLU A 264 16.05 -0.44 4.22
N VAL A 265 16.99 -0.74 3.29
CA VAL A 265 18.38 -1.08 3.59
C VAL A 265 19.31 -0.31 2.65
N GLY A 266 20.43 0.17 3.17
CA GLY A 266 21.40 1.00 2.46
C GLY A 266 22.68 0.27 2.04
N GLY A 267 23.43 0.88 1.11
CA GLY A 267 24.78 0.47 0.70
C GLY A 267 25.87 1.12 1.56
N ASP A 268 25.57 2.23 2.18
CA ASP A 268 26.50 3.01 2.98
C ASP A 268 26.93 2.30 4.27
N LEU A 269 28.11 2.65 4.74
CA LEU A 269 28.57 2.29 6.08
C LEU A 269 29.48 3.37 6.68
N TYR A 270 29.47 3.43 7.99
CA TYR A 270 30.52 4.06 8.78
C TYR A 270 30.98 3.12 9.90
N ASP A 271 32.23 3.25 10.31
CA ASP A 271 32.74 2.59 11.50
C ASP A 271 33.86 3.42 12.14
N PHE A 272 34.06 3.20 13.42
CA PHE A 272 35.22 3.73 14.16
C PHE A 272 35.51 2.81 15.34
N PHE A 273 36.81 2.64 15.64
CA PHE A 273 37.24 1.84 16.78
C PHE A 273 38.68 2.20 17.16
N LEU A 274 39.05 1.98 18.41
CA LEU A 274 40.42 2.07 18.85
C LEU A 274 41.18 0.84 18.33
N VAL A 275 42.26 1.09 17.57
CA VAL A 275 43.18 0.05 17.14
C VAL A 275 44.05 -0.34 18.33
N ASP A 276 44.48 0.65 19.12
CA ASP A 276 45.16 0.54 20.40
C ASP A 276 44.85 1.79 21.27
N GLU A 277 45.57 1.97 22.39
CA GLU A 277 45.34 3.09 23.32
C GLU A 277 45.65 4.48 22.71
N LYS A 278 46.39 4.55 21.60
CA LYS A 278 46.89 5.78 20.98
C LYS A 278 46.30 6.00 19.58
N HIS A 279 45.72 5.00 18.96
CA HIS A 279 45.29 5.05 17.58
C HIS A 279 43.80 4.76 17.44
N ILE A 280 43.10 5.64 16.75
CA ILE A 280 41.70 5.45 16.40
C ILE A 280 41.52 5.32 14.88
N ALA A 281 40.81 4.29 14.46
CA ALA A 281 40.39 4.10 13.07
C ALA A 281 39.08 4.79 12.80
N LEU A 282 38.96 5.46 11.64
CA LEU A 282 37.75 6.08 11.10
C LEU A 282 37.51 5.51 9.72
N ILE A 283 36.26 5.16 9.42
CA ILE A 283 35.86 4.51 8.16
C ILE A 283 34.54 5.10 7.70
N ILE A 284 34.45 5.45 6.43
CA ILE A 284 33.20 5.73 5.72
C ILE A 284 33.28 5.12 4.33
N ALA A 285 32.21 4.51 3.86
CA ALA A 285 32.20 3.88 2.55
C ALA A 285 30.77 3.80 1.99
N ASP A 286 30.70 3.72 0.67
CA ASP A 286 29.48 3.56 -0.09
C ASP A 286 29.65 2.43 -1.11
N VAL A 287 28.68 1.51 -1.14
CA VAL A 287 28.60 0.38 -2.06
C VAL A 287 27.78 0.74 -3.29
N SER A 288 28.33 0.53 -4.46
CA SER A 288 27.62 0.74 -5.72
C SER A 288 26.29 -0.01 -5.78
N GLY A 289 25.23 0.68 -6.26
CA GLY A 289 23.89 0.13 -6.34
C GLY A 289 23.07 0.37 -5.06
N LYS A 290 21.87 -0.20 -4.98
CA LYS A 290 20.92 0.09 -3.89
C LYS A 290 20.15 -1.15 -3.47
N GLY A 291 19.63 -1.14 -2.24
CA GLY A 291 18.79 -2.19 -1.68
C GLY A 291 19.57 -3.43 -1.25
N ILE A 292 18.94 -4.60 -1.26
CA ILE A 292 19.45 -5.83 -0.67
C ILE A 292 20.86 -6.23 -1.15
N PRO A 293 21.19 -6.21 -2.46
CA PRO A 293 22.54 -6.58 -2.91
C PRO A 293 23.63 -5.66 -2.33
N ALA A 294 23.40 -4.35 -2.35
CA ALA A 294 24.33 -3.37 -1.79
C ALA A 294 24.47 -3.55 -0.27
N ALA A 295 23.39 -3.76 0.45
CA ALA A 295 23.39 -3.98 1.89
C ALA A 295 24.17 -5.25 2.31
N LEU A 296 24.05 -6.34 1.56
CA LEU A 296 24.83 -7.56 1.81
C LEU A 296 26.32 -7.35 1.55
N PHE A 297 26.64 -6.65 0.47
CA PHE A 297 28.04 -6.34 0.14
C PHE A 297 28.65 -5.36 1.16
N MET A 298 27.88 -4.39 1.65
CA MET A 298 28.24 -3.48 2.73
C MET A 298 28.62 -4.24 4.02
N ALA A 299 27.82 -5.24 4.42
CA ALA A 299 28.12 -6.05 5.60
C ALA A 299 29.46 -6.80 5.48
N THR A 300 29.74 -7.32 4.27
CA THR A 300 31.03 -7.95 3.95
C THR A 300 32.15 -6.92 3.99
N ALA A 301 31.99 -5.78 3.33
CA ALA A 301 32.99 -4.71 3.29
C ALA A 301 33.32 -4.21 4.71
N LYS A 302 32.31 -3.93 5.53
CA LYS A 302 32.46 -3.49 6.92
C LYS A 302 33.33 -4.45 7.73
N THR A 303 33.09 -5.76 7.63
CA THR A 303 33.82 -6.77 8.33
C THR A 303 35.28 -6.79 7.88
N LEU A 304 35.52 -6.74 6.55
CA LEU A 304 36.86 -6.73 5.98
C LEU A 304 37.66 -5.48 6.37
N PHE A 305 37.06 -4.30 6.34
CA PHE A 305 37.68 -3.05 6.80
C PHE A 305 38.15 -3.20 8.25
N LYS A 306 37.25 -3.62 9.15
CA LYS A 306 37.56 -3.76 10.56
C LYS A 306 38.71 -4.75 10.82
N ASP A 307 38.61 -5.94 10.20
CA ASP A 307 39.62 -7.00 10.39
C ASP A 307 40.99 -6.59 9.85
N GLN A 308 41.06 -6.06 8.62
CA GLN A 308 42.35 -5.75 8.01
C GLN A 308 43.04 -4.53 8.65
N ILE A 309 42.28 -3.50 9.03
CA ILE A 309 42.82 -2.31 9.72
C ILE A 309 43.31 -2.67 11.12
N ALA A 310 42.66 -3.59 11.82
CA ALA A 310 43.10 -4.07 13.13
C ALA A 310 44.35 -4.95 13.08
N LEU A 311 44.57 -5.65 11.97
CA LEU A 311 45.69 -6.61 11.79
C LEU A 311 46.95 -5.96 11.21
N ASP A 312 46.81 -5.00 10.32
CA ASP A 312 47.92 -4.39 9.57
C ASP A 312 48.12 -2.92 9.96
N VAL A 313 49.28 -2.60 10.46
CA VAL A 313 49.69 -1.21 10.75
C VAL A 313 49.93 -0.41 9.45
N ASP A 314 50.23 -1.11 8.34
CA ASP A 314 50.43 -0.50 7.02
C ASP A 314 49.10 -0.44 6.25
N LEU A 315 48.53 0.76 6.17
CA LEU A 315 47.24 0.99 5.49
C LEU A 315 47.28 0.65 3.98
N SER A 316 48.47 0.70 3.32
CA SER A 316 48.59 0.29 1.91
C SER A 316 48.40 -1.22 1.76
N VAL A 317 48.94 -2.00 2.67
CA VAL A 317 48.79 -3.45 2.70
C VAL A 317 47.35 -3.82 3.04
N ALA A 318 46.76 -3.17 4.05
CA ALA A 318 45.39 -3.38 4.43
C ALA A 318 44.43 -3.08 3.24
N ALA A 319 44.61 -1.95 2.56
CA ALA A 319 43.82 -1.56 1.41
C ALA A 319 43.89 -2.57 0.26
N SER A 320 45.11 -3.05 -0.09
CA SER A 320 45.27 -4.04 -1.15
C SER A 320 44.59 -5.37 -0.81
N LYS A 321 44.71 -5.83 0.45
CA LYS A 321 44.00 -7.04 0.92
C LYS A 321 42.49 -6.90 0.93
N ILE A 322 41.95 -5.74 1.36
CA ILE A 322 40.51 -5.45 1.33
C ILE A 322 40.00 -5.52 -0.11
N ASN A 323 40.73 -4.87 -1.05
CA ASN A 323 40.38 -4.90 -2.47
C ASN A 323 40.29 -6.32 -3.01
N ASP A 324 41.36 -7.12 -2.84
CA ASP A 324 41.41 -8.46 -3.41
C ASP A 324 40.35 -9.39 -2.80
N ARG A 325 40.06 -9.24 -1.51
CA ARG A 325 38.98 -9.97 -0.84
C ARG A 325 37.58 -9.57 -1.33
N LEU A 326 37.37 -8.29 -1.67
CA LEU A 326 36.11 -7.82 -2.22
C LEU A 326 35.95 -8.21 -3.70
N CYS A 327 37.02 -8.46 -4.43
CA CYS A 327 36.97 -9.02 -5.78
C CYS A 327 36.58 -10.51 -5.78
N ASP A 328 37.03 -11.27 -4.76
CA ASP A 328 36.81 -12.72 -4.65
C ASP A 328 35.30 -13.01 -4.52
N GLY A 329 34.76 -13.80 -5.45
CA GLY A 329 33.33 -14.18 -5.47
C GLY A 329 32.35 -13.05 -5.87
N ASN A 330 32.84 -11.90 -6.29
CA ASN A 330 32.03 -10.74 -6.68
C ASN A 330 31.44 -10.85 -8.10
N SER A 331 30.65 -11.87 -8.35
CA SER A 331 29.99 -12.07 -9.67
C SER A 331 28.98 -10.97 -10.03
N ALA A 332 28.48 -10.22 -9.06
CA ALA A 332 27.57 -9.10 -9.26
C ALA A 332 28.29 -7.83 -9.78
N GLY A 333 29.63 -7.78 -9.72
CA GLY A 333 30.42 -6.63 -10.14
C GLY A 333 30.20 -5.38 -9.29
N LEU A 334 29.87 -5.56 -8.01
CA LEU A 334 29.72 -4.45 -7.06
C LEU A 334 31.09 -3.91 -6.68
N PHE A 335 31.19 -2.62 -6.43
CA PHE A 335 32.39 -1.97 -5.92
C PHE A 335 32.06 -1.08 -4.73
N VAL A 336 33.07 -0.72 -3.96
CA VAL A 336 32.94 0.12 -2.78
C VAL A 336 33.85 1.32 -2.91
N THR A 337 33.27 2.53 -2.91
CA THR A 337 34.06 3.73 -2.66
C THR A 337 34.28 3.86 -1.16
N ALA A 338 35.51 4.07 -0.71
CA ALA A 338 35.79 4.17 0.72
C ALA A 338 36.88 5.16 1.03
N TRP A 339 36.68 5.82 2.17
CA TRP A 339 37.73 6.54 2.87
C TRP A 339 37.90 5.89 4.25
N PHE A 340 39.15 5.53 4.58
CA PHE A 340 39.49 5.08 5.92
C PHE A 340 40.86 5.57 6.35
N GLY A 341 41.02 5.85 7.64
CA GLY A 341 42.28 6.35 8.19
C GLY A 341 42.47 5.95 9.63
N ILE A 342 43.72 6.04 10.07
CA ILE A 342 44.16 5.87 11.45
C ILE A 342 44.74 7.21 11.94
N PHE A 343 44.16 7.71 13.02
CA PHE A 343 44.61 8.95 13.68
C PHE A 343 45.40 8.61 14.94
N ASP A 344 46.63 9.15 15.04
CA ASP A 344 47.49 9.08 16.22
C ASP A 344 47.11 10.21 17.20
N LEU A 345 46.49 9.83 18.30
CA LEU A 345 46.00 10.75 19.33
C LEU A 345 47.11 11.51 20.08
N GLU A 346 48.35 11.00 20.08
CA GLU A 346 49.49 11.66 20.72
C GLU A 346 50.19 12.63 19.78
N LYS A 347 50.42 12.22 18.51
CA LYS A 347 51.16 13.04 17.54
C LYS A 347 50.26 13.99 16.76
N GLY A 348 48.95 13.70 16.67
CA GLY A 348 48.04 14.44 15.82
C GLY A 348 48.20 14.14 14.33
N ILE A 349 48.73 12.95 14.00
CA ILE A 349 48.99 12.52 12.61
C ILE A 349 47.87 11.62 12.15
N LEU A 350 47.21 12.00 11.06
CA LEU A 350 46.20 11.21 10.35
C LEU A 350 46.86 10.55 9.14
N ARG A 351 46.89 9.24 9.08
CA ARG A 351 47.24 8.47 7.88
C ARG A 351 45.99 7.84 7.29
N TYR A 352 45.73 8.02 6.01
CA TYR A 352 44.49 7.59 5.39
C TYR A 352 44.64 7.10 3.95
N VAL A 353 43.64 6.36 3.50
CA VAL A 353 43.42 5.91 2.12
C VAL A 353 42.08 6.42 1.65
N ASN A 354 42.07 7.07 0.50
CA ASN A 354 40.83 7.41 -0.24
C ASN A 354 40.77 6.58 -1.53
N ALA A 355 39.89 5.60 -1.57
CA ALA A 355 39.67 4.71 -2.70
C ALA A 355 38.42 5.15 -3.52
N GLY A 356 38.57 6.23 -4.24
CA GLY A 356 37.51 6.78 -5.11
C GLY A 356 36.29 7.34 -4.37
N HIS A 357 36.43 7.60 -3.07
CA HIS A 357 35.37 8.17 -2.26
C HIS A 357 35.39 9.71 -2.33
N ASN A 358 34.26 10.35 -1.90
CA ASN A 358 34.14 11.79 -1.83
C ASN A 358 35.30 12.43 -1.02
N PRO A 359 35.77 13.62 -1.39
CA PRO A 359 36.72 14.37 -0.57
C PRO A 359 36.14 14.65 0.81
N ILE A 360 36.84 14.34 1.87
CA ILE A 360 36.44 14.70 3.22
C ILE A 360 36.65 16.20 3.46
N ALA A 361 35.77 16.81 4.25
CA ALA A 361 36.00 18.18 4.71
C ALA A 361 36.82 18.14 6.02
N ALA A 362 37.88 18.93 6.06
CA ALA A 362 38.73 19.11 7.24
C ALA A 362 38.71 20.61 7.64
N ARG A 363 38.49 20.89 8.92
CA ARG A 363 38.62 22.22 9.49
C ARG A 363 40.01 22.33 10.10
N LEU A 364 40.95 22.89 9.33
CA LEU A 364 42.34 23.05 9.72
C LEU A 364 42.64 24.51 10.04
N SER A 365 43.21 24.77 11.22
CA SER A 365 43.49 26.15 11.68
C SER A 365 42.29 27.10 11.63
N GLY A 366 41.07 26.55 11.82
CA GLY A 366 39.83 27.31 11.86
C GLY A 366 39.05 27.43 10.54
N GLU A 367 39.62 26.97 9.41
CA GLU A 367 38.97 27.07 8.10
C GLU A 367 38.64 25.69 7.53
N TRP A 368 37.43 25.52 6.97
CA TRP A 368 37.02 24.31 6.27
C TRP A 368 37.62 24.25 4.87
N GLN A 369 38.26 23.11 4.56
CA GLN A 369 38.80 22.77 3.25
C GLN A 369 38.50 21.32 2.91
N PHE A 370 38.49 20.97 1.61
CA PHE A 370 38.31 19.59 1.16
C PHE A 370 39.66 18.94 0.84
N LEU A 371 39.91 17.75 1.41
CA LEU A 371 41.11 16.95 1.11
C LEU A 371 40.79 16.10 -0.14
N LYS A 372 41.27 16.55 -1.32
CA LYS A 372 40.87 16.02 -2.64
C LYS A 372 41.78 14.92 -3.18
N ASP A 373 42.82 14.58 -2.47
CA ASP A 373 43.77 13.55 -2.91
C ASP A 373 43.12 12.17 -2.88
N ILE A 374 43.35 11.39 -3.94
CA ILE A 374 42.87 10.02 -4.12
C ILE A 374 44.04 9.06 -4.03
N SER A 375 43.89 7.95 -3.29
CA SER A 375 44.87 6.91 -3.08
C SER A 375 44.89 5.85 -4.18
N GLY A 376 43.70 5.59 -4.77
CA GLY A 376 43.47 4.57 -5.78
C GLY A 376 42.00 4.48 -6.19
N PRO A 377 41.62 3.58 -7.10
CA PRO A 377 40.26 3.36 -7.50
C PRO A 377 39.45 2.70 -6.39
N ALA A 378 38.10 2.64 -6.57
CA ALA A 378 37.17 1.96 -5.68
C ALA A 378 37.57 0.48 -5.46
N PHE A 379 37.27 -0.05 -4.28
CA PHE A 379 37.55 -1.45 -3.91
C PHE A 379 36.58 -2.41 -4.61
N GLY A 380 37.07 -3.63 -4.91
CA GLY A 380 36.24 -4.68 -5.54
C GLY A 380 36.08 -4.53 -7.06
N TYR A 381 36.72 -3.52 -7.67
CA TYR A 381 36.68 -3.29 -9.11
C TYR A 381 37.62 -4.22 -9.89
N MET A 382 38.86 -4.40 -9.41
CA MET A 382 39.89 -5.23 -10.05
C MET A 382 40.89 -5.71 -9.02
N GLU A 383 41.33 -6.97 -9.12
CA GLU A 383 42.37 -7.54 -8.25
C GLU A 383 43.74 -6.93 -8.50
N GLY A 384 44.63 -7.04 -7.50
CA GLY A 384 46.02 -6.66 -7.59
C GLY A 384 46.29 -5.15 -7.56
N LEU A 385 45.31 -4.36 -7.11
CA LEU A 385 45.49 -2.92 -6.96
C LEU A 385 46.34 -2.56 -5.72
N SER A 386 47.15 -1.51 -5.85
CA SER A 386 47.90 -0.91 -4.74
C SER A 386 47.39 0.51 -4.46
N TYR A 387 47.41 0.89 -3.19
CA TYR A 387 46.86 2.17 -2.72
C TYR A 387 47.97 2.99 -2.04
N LYS A 388 48.04 4.28 -2.38
CA LYS A 388 48.95 5.22 -1.73
C LYS A 388 48.36 5.64 -0.38
N VAL A 389 49.16 5.61 0.67
CA VAL A 389 48.81 6.20 1.96
C VAL A 389 49.08 7.70 1.91
N LEU A 390 48.10 8.47 2.31
CA LEU A 390 48.15 9.92 2.45
C LEU A 390 48.29 10.29 3.93
N GLU A 391 48.84 11.46 4.21
CA GLU A 391 49.10 11.91 5.57
C GLU A 391 48.70 13.36 5.74
N GLU A 392 48.03 13.68 6.86
CA GLU A 392 47.64 15.03 7.25
C GLU A 392 47.93 15.24 8.75
N THR A 393 48.27 16.46 9.14
CA THR A 393 48.52 16.80 10.55
C THR A 393 47.36 17.61 11.09
N LEU A 394 46.72 17.10 12.15
CA LEU A 394 45.68 17.81 12.88
C LEU A 394 46.22 18.40 14.18
N ASN A 395 45.86 19.62 14.46
CA ASN A 395 46.13 20.28 15.72
C ASN A 395 44.90 20.23 16.64
N PRO A 396 45.11 20.34 17.95
CA PRO A 396 43.98 20.54 18.87
C PRO A 396 43.03 21.68 18.42
N GLY A 397 41.77 21.38 18.28
CA GLY A 397 40.74 22.30 17.75
C GLY A 397 40.42 22.08 16.26
N ASP A 398 41.12 21.15 15.58
CA ASP A 398 40.76 20.78 14.22
C ASP A 398 39.65 19.71 14.19
N ASP A 399 38.85 19.73 13.14
CA ASP A 399 37.70 18.83 12.95
C ASP A 399 37.76 18.14 11.59
N LEU A 400 37.26 16.90 11.52
CA LEU A 400 37.01 16.17 10.27
C LEU A 400 35.52 15.93 10.09
N PHE A 401 35.04 16.08 8.85
CA PHE A 401 33.70 15.74 8.44
C PHE A 401 33.77 14.84 7.19
N LEU A 402 33.41 13.59 7.39
CA LEU A 402 33.35 12.56 6.37
C LEU A 402 31.89 12.40 5.94
N TYR A 403 31.64 12.18 4.66
CA TYR A 403 30.28 12.08 4.12
C TYR A 403 30.25 11.26 2.83
N THR A 404 29.12 10.62 2.55
CA THR A 404 28.83 9.96 1.26
C THR A 404 28.18 10.93 0.28
N ASP A 405 28.14 10.54 -0.99
CA ASP A 405 27.66 11.40 -2.07
C ASP A 405 26.18 11.81 -1.90
N GLY A 406 25.36 11.01 -1.19
CA GLY A 406 23.98 11.38 -0.87
C GLY A 406 23.82 12.74 -0.15
N VAL A 407 24.89 13.24 0.51
CA VAL A 407 24.92 14.60 1.07
C VAL A 407 25.01 15.65 -0.02
N THR A 408 25.99 15.52 -0.92
CA THR A 408 26.26 16.52 -1.97
C THR A 408 25.38 16.37 -3.20
N GLU A 409 24.88 15.19 -3.47
CA GLU A 409 23.97 14.88 -4.58
C GLU A 409 22.48 15.03 -4.20
N ALA A 410 22.16 15.31 -2.94
CA ALA A 410 20.82 15.69 -2.56
C ALA A 410 20.31 16.82 -3.44
N ASN A 411 19.12 16.66 -4.03
CA ASN A 411 18.58 17.58 -5.01
C ASN A 411 17.27 18.25 -4.52
N ASN A 412 17.06 19.48 -5.02
CA ASN A 412 15.84 20.24 -4.77
C ASN A 412 14.79 19.99 -5.87
N PRO A 413 13.56 20.53 -5.76
CA PRO A 413 12.54 20.44 -6.81
C PRO A 413 12.94 21.01 -8.17
N GLN A 414 13.99 21.84 -8.23
CA GLN A 414 14.55 22.40 -9.47
C GLN A 414 15.69 21.57 -10.06
N GLU A 415 15.94 20.36 -9.51
CA GLU A 415 17.03 19.45 -9.91
C GLU A 415 18.44 20.01 -9.67
N GLU A 416 18.59 21.01 -8.81
CA GLU A 416 19.90 21.47 -8.39
C GLU A 416 20.46 20.58 -7.29
N LEU A 417 21.77 20.30 -7.32
CA LEU A 417 22.47 19.54 -6.27
C LEU A 417 22.84 20.46 -5.09
N PHE A 418 22.86 19.89 -3.89
CA PHE A 418 23.34 20.58 -2.68
C PHE A 418 24.79 21.04 -2.84
N GLY A 419 25.66 20.12 -3.17
CA GLY A 419 27.05 20.37 -3.57
C GLY A 419 27.98 20.75 -2.43
N GLU A 420 29.31 20.68 -2.68
CA GLU A 420 30.38 21.00 -1.72
C GLU A 420 30.29 22.41 -1.16
N LYS A 421 29.81 23.38 -1.96
CA LYS A 421 29.72 24.79 -1.51
C LYS A 421 28.72 24.96 -0.38
N ARG A 422 27.48 24.43 -0.54
CA ARG A 422 26.45 24.53 0.50
C ARG A 422 26.83 23.69 1.72
N LEU A 423 27.49 22.55 1.53
CA LEU A 423 28.03 21.75 2.62
C LEU A 423 29.03 22.54 3.45
N LYS A 424 30.01 23.23 2.82
CA LYS A 424 30.97 24.08 3.51
C LYS A 424 30.30 25.26 4.25
N GLU A 425 29.30 25.88 3.65
CA GLU A 425 28.52 26.94 4.28
C GLU A 425 27.78 26.43 5.52
N SER A 426 27.16 25.23 5.44
CA SER A 426 26.48 24.60 6.54
C SER A 426 27.42 24.28 7.71
N LEU A 427 28.56 23.63 7.42
CA LEU A 427 29.57 23.31 8.43
C LEU A 427 30.12 24.57 9.14
N SER A 428 30.22 25.68 8.44
CA SER A 428 30.72 26.93 9.00
C SER A 428 29.76 27.63 9.98
N LYS A 429 28.48 27.20 10.04
CA LYS A 429 27.47 27.73 10.97
C LYS A 429 27.55 27.09 12.36
N ALA A 430 28.03 25.85 12.46
CA ALA A 430 28.08 25.11 13.71
C ALA A 430 29.25 25.52 14.61
N HIS A 431 29.08 25.28 15.90
CA HIS A 431 30.16 25.54 16.87
C HIS A 431 31.31 24.57 16.66
N PRO A 432 32.56 25.06 16.60
CA PRO A 432 33.74 24.22 16.52
C PRO A 432 33.83 23.21 17.67
N GLY A 433 34.24 21.98 17.36
CA GLY A 433 34.38 20.91 18.36
C GLY A 433 33.10 20.25 18.84
N ASP A 434 31.96 20.48 18.17
CA ASP A 434 30.73 19.77 18.45
C ASP A 434 30.34 18.88 17.26
N PRO A 435 30.76 17.60 17.26
CA PRO A 435 30.50 16.66 16.16
C PRO A 435 28.99 16.49 15.87
N LYS A 436 28.16 16.53 16.89
CA LYS A 436 26.71 16.37 16.74
C LYS A 436 26.07 17.60 16.10
N ALA A 437 26.52 18.80 16.47
CA ALA A 437 26.01 20.05 15.91
C ALA A 437 26.34 20.17 14.41
N TYR A 438 27.51 19.70 13.97
CA TYR A 438 27.86 19.65 12.56
C TYR A 438 26.86 18.79 11.74
N ILE A 439 26.63 17.56 12.18
CA ILE A 439 25.70 16.65 11.47
C ILE A 439 24.28 17.20 11.50
N GLN A 440 23.80 17.68 12.64
CA GLN A 440 22.45 18.23 12.75
C GLN A 440 22.27 19.44 11.84
N GLY A 441 23.24 20.37 11.82
CA GLY A 441 23.20 21.54 10.96
C GLY A 441 23.14 21.21 9.48
N VAL A 442 23.92 20.20 9.04
CA VAL A 442 23.88 19.72 7.66
C VAL A 442 22.53 19.06 7.35
N LEU A 443 21.97 18.24 8.25
CA LEU A 443 20.65 17.61 8.05
C LEU A 443 19.53 18.66 7.96
N ASP A 444 19.56 19.68 8.78
CA ASP A 444 18.56 20.76 8.76
C ASP A 444 18.64 21.55 7.45
N ASP A 445 19.85 21.90 7.00
CA ASP A 445 20.06 22.60 5.73
C ASP A 445 19.68 21.72 4.51
N LEU A 446 19.99 20.41 4.54
CA LEU A 446 19.57 19.45 3.52
C LEU A 446 18.04 19.33 3.44
N GLY A 447 17.37 19.21 4.60
CA GLY A 447 15.92 19.13 4.66
C GLY A 447 15.23 20.38 4.11
N ALA A 448 15.78 21.56 4.44
CA ALA A 448 15.31 22.84 3.91
C ALA A 448 15.54 22.97 2.40
N PHE A 449 16.69 22.50 1.91
CA PHE A 449 17.04 22.54 0.49
C PHE A 449 16.21 21.56 -0.36
N ALA A 450 16.03 20.33 0.10
CA ALA A 450 15.24 19.30 -0.57
C ALA A 450 13.75 19.65 -0.66
N ALA A 451 13.24 20.49 0.26
CA ALA A 451 11.87 21.01 0.25
C ALA A 451 10.79 19.92 0.08
N GLY A 452 11.00 18.75 0.68
CA GLY A 452 10.08 17.60 0.63
C GLY A 452 10.26 16.67 -0.58
N LYS A 453 11.29 16.87 -1.40
CA LYS A 453 11.68 15.91 -2.44
C LYS A 453 12.15 14.61 -1.79
N GLU A 454 11.83 13.48 -2.41
CA GLU A 454 12.23 12.16 -1.95
C GLU A 454 13.77 12.01 -2.00
N GLN A 455 14.32 11.40 -0.96
CA GLN A 455 15.76 11.12 -0.87
C GLN A 455 16.18 10.13 -1.96
N PHE A 456 17.18 10.51 -2.74
CA PHE A 456 17.66 9.70 -3.87
C PHE A 456 18.69 8.65 -3.44
N ASP A 457 19.63 8.99 -2.55
CA ASP A 457 20.69 8.11 -2.09
C ASP A 457 20.84 8.09 -0.58
N ASP A 458 21.56 7.10 -0.05
CA ASP A 458 21.86 6.98 1.37
C ASP A 458 22.65 8.23 1.84
N ILE A 459 22.29 8.80 2.98
CA ILE A 459 22.97 9.96 3.56
C ILE A 459 23.74 9.50 4.79
N THR A 460 25.05 9.40 4.65
CA THR A 460 25.92 8.99 5.75
C THR A 460 26.96 10.05 6.06
N MET A 461 27.12 10.35 7.34
CA MET A 461 28.05 11.36 7.85
C MET A 461 28.76 10.84 9.10
N LEU A 462 30.05 11.09 9.21
CA LEU A 462 30.88 10.82 10.38
C LEU A 462 31.75 12.03 10.68
N THR A 463 31.71 12.51 11.92
CA THR A 463 32.51 13.67 12.38
C THR A 463 33.48 13.26 13.47
N PHE A 464 34.65 13.82 13.42
CA PHE A 464 35.70 13.65 14.44
C PHE A 464 36.24 15.03 14.83
N SER A 465 36.24 15.35 16.13
CA SER A 465 36.83 16.57 16.68
C SER A 465 37.98 16.21 17.58
N PHE A 466 39.16 16.84 17.33
CA PHE A 466 40.36 16.64 18.11
C PHE A 466 40.56 17.82 19.07
N PHE A 467 40.63 17.54 20.40
CA PHE A 467 40.64 18.61 21.42
C PHE A 467 42.01 18.82 22.06
N LYS A 468 42.68 17.73 22.41
CA LYS A 468 43.93 17.77 23.12
C LYS A 468 44.75 16.49 22.88
N ARG A 469 46.07 16.63 22.84
CA ARG A 469 46.97 15.49 22.89
C ARG A 469 46.88 14.82 24.27
N ASN A 470 46.89 13.49 24.28
CA ASN A 470 47.04 12.74 25.52
C ASN A 470 48.44 12.98 26.02
N GLU A 471 48.66 14.02 26.82
CA GLU A 471 49.85 14.10 27.65
C GLU A 471 49.67 13.06 28.75
N GLU A 472 50.69 12.22 28.95
CA GLU A 472 50.71 11.18 29.96
C GLU A 472 50.08 11.70 31.27
N ALA A 473 49.09 10.95 31.78
CA ALA A 473 48.75 11.04 33.19
C ALA A 473 49.97 10.51 33.97
N VAL A 474 50.82 11.42 34.39
CA VAL A 474 51.92 11.12 35.33
C VAL A 474 51.32 10.75 36.68
#